data_52672fbf5545c0a3b939c93dbce5656e
#
_entry.id   52672fbf5545c0a3b939c93dbce5656e
#
_cell.length_a   1.000
_cell.length_b   1.000
_cell.length_c   1.000
_cell.angle_alpha   90.00
_cell.angle_beta   90.00
_cell.angle_gamma   90.00
#
_symmetry.space_group_name_H-M   'P 1'
#
loop_
_entity.id
_entity.type
_entity.pdbx_description
1 polymer ?
#
loop_
_entity_poly.entity_id
_entity_poly.type
_entity_poly.pdbx_seq_one_letter_code
_entity_poly.pdbx_strand_id
1 'polypeptide(L)'
;NGGPMVTQLVAEGSEHITLPVHRKSLISLKLVRPLRALLANYDLVHVRSRLPAWLIYLAWQKMPTQARPRLITTVHGRYSVNRYSAVMTKGEKVIAISENVRDYIVENYPQVPAARIQLIHRGVDPTAFPRGYQPTTEWLTEWRQQYPQLIGRKLLALPGRISRWKGHESFLRLIDGLKQDAQVHGLVIGGAEKKQQRFLRQLFEHCAQLGIQDRVTFLGQRQDMREVMSQCSIIYNLSTQPEPFGRTMIEALSLGKRVVAWDYGGTQESVGEMFPQGLVAHA
;
A
#
# COMPACT_ATOMS: atom_id res chain seq x y z
N ASN A 1 -4.84 -18.68 -5.00
CA ASN A 1 -3.81 -18.97 -3.99
C ASN A 1 -4.34 -18.60 -2.63
N GLY A 2 -4.30 -19.57 -1.70
CA GLY A 2 -4.49 -19.28 -0.28
C GLY A 2 -3.47 -18.29 0.22
N GLY A 3 -3.87 -17.34 1.04
CA GLY A 3 -3.03 -16.38 1.72
C GLY A 3 -3.51 -16.24 3.17
N PRO A 4 -2.76 -15.59 4.05
CA PRO A 4 -3.12 -15.48 5.47
C PRO A 4 -4.48 -14.79 5.70
N MET A 5 -4.97 -14.00 4.75
CA MET A 5 -6.27 -13.34 4.83
C MET A 5 -7.47 -14.23 4.45
N VAL A 6 -7.26 -15.44 3.91
CA VAL A 6 -8.37 -16.30 3.46
C VAL A 6 -9.25 -16.71 4.64
N THR A 7 -8.64 -17.10 5.75
CA THR A 7 -9.37 -17.50 6.98
C THR A 7 -10.26 -16.35 7.46
N GLN A 8 -9.74 -15.14 7.48
CA GLN A 8 -10.50 -13.95 7.87
C GLN A 8 -11.65 -13.68 6.89
N LEU A 9 -11.41 -13.69 5.58
CA LEU A 9 -12.44 -13.47 4.56
C LEU A 9 -13.59 -14.47 4.67
N VAL A 10 -13.28 -15.74 4.91
CA VAL A 10 -14.31 -16.78 5.10
C VAL A 10 -15.09 -16.56 6.39
N ALA A 11 -14.41 -16.21 7.49
CA ALA A 11 -15.06 -15.89 8.76
C ALA A 11 -15.99 -14.65 8.67
N GLU A 12 -15.65 -13.71 7.78
CA GLU A 12 -16.47 -12.52 7.46
C GLU A 12 -17.60 -12.81 6.47
N GLY A 13 -17.85 -14.09 6.11
CA GLY A 13 -18.95 -14.52 5.26
C GLY A 13 -18.65 -14.53 3.75
N SER A 14 -17.39 -14.35 3.34
CA SER A 14 -17.00 -14.41 1.93
C SER A 14 -16.71 -15.84 1.48
N GLU A 15 -17.16 -16.21 0.29
CA GLU A 15 -16.74 -17.46 -0.36
C GLU A 15 -15.33 -17.28 -0.98
N HIS A 16 -14.44 -18.22 -0.74
CA HIS A 16 -13.10 -18.21 -1.32
C HIS A 16 -12.90 -19.31 -2.36
N ILE A 17 -12.71 -18.92 -3.62
CA ILE A 17 -12.41 -19.83 -4.72
C ILE A 17 -10.92 -19.72 -5.09
N THR A 18 -10.17 -20.81 -4.90
CA THR A 18 -8.75 -20.86 -5.28
C THR A 18 -8.61 -21.09 -6.80
N LEU A 19 -7.96 -20.15 -7.48
CA LEU A 19 -7.61 -20.24 -8.90
C LEU A 19 -6.08 -20.15 -9.07
N PRO A 20 -5.45 -20.96 -9.95
CA PRO A 20 -3.99 -20.98 -10.15
C PRO A 20 -3.51 -19.81 -11.04
N VAL A 21 -3.85 -18.57 -10.69
CA VAL A 21 -3.52 -17.33 -11.43
C VAL A 21 -2.23 -16.63 -10.95
N HIS A 22 -1.37 -17.30 -10.22
CA HIS A 22 -0.18 -16.70 -9.59
C HIS A 22 1.03 -16.57 -10.51
N ARG A 23 1.02 -17.20 -11.70
CA ARG A 23 2.14 -17.17 -12.63
C ARG A 23 1.72 -16.53 -13.96
N LYS A 24 2.56 -15.61 -14.47
CA LYS A 24 2.45 -15.08 -15.82
C LYS A 24 2.86 -16.18 -16.81
N SER A 25 1.90 -17.00 -17.22
CA SER A 25 2.11 -18.11 -18.14
C SER A 25 0.96 -18.16 -19.13
N LEU A 26 1.22 -18.57 -20.37
CA LEU A 26 0.19 -18.86 -21.37
C LEU A 26 -0.76 -19.98 -20.91
N ILE A 27 -0.30 -20.88 -20.03
CA ILE A 27 -1.13 -21.91 -19.40
C ILE A 27 -2.34 -21.30 -18.66
N SER A 28 -2.18 -20.09 -18.09
CA SER A 28 -3.26 -19.37 -17.43
C SER A 28 -4.45 -19.09 -18.36
N LEU A 29 -4.24 -19.03 -19.67
CA LEU A 29 -5.33 -18.87 -20.65
C LEU A 29 -6.31 -20.03 -20.63
N LYS A 30 -5.91 -21.23 -20.20
CA LYS A 30 -6.81 -22.37 -19.99
C LYS A 30 -7.92 -22.05 -18.97
N LEU A 31 -7.69 -21.09 -18.07
CA LEU A 31 -8.68 -20.65 -17.09
C LEU A 31 -9.81 -19.79 -17.68
N VAL A 32 -9.65 -19.27 -18.90
CA VAL A 32 -10.66 -18.41 -19.53
C VAL A 32 -12.01 -19.13 -19.68
N ARG A 33 -12.01 -20.43 -20.03
CA ARG A 33 -13.24 -21.21 -20.17
C ARG A 33 -13.95 -21.46 -18.83
N PRO A 34 -13.30 -21.99 -17.79
CA PRO A 34 -13.94 -22.16 -16.49
C PRO A 34 -14.32 -20.82 -15.83
N LEU A 35 -13.52 -19.76 -16.03
CA LEU A 35 -13.89 -18.41 -15.56
C LEU A 35 -15.16 -17.90 -16.21
N ARG A 36 -15.38 -18.17 -17.49
CA ARG A 36 -16.61 -17.79 -18.19
C ARG A 36 -17.85 -18.45 -17.58
N ALA A 37 -17.76 -19.72 -17.21
CA ALA A 37 -18.84 -20.40 -16.51
C ALA A 37 -19.07 -19.84 -15.09
N LEU A 38 -17.97 -19.53 -14.39
CA LEU A 38 -18.06 -18.95 -13.06
C LEU A 38 -18.68 -17.55 -13.09
N LEU A 39 -18.28 -16.70 -14.05
CA LEU A 39 -18.78 -15.34 -14.21
C LEU A 39 -20.29 -15.26 -14.41
N ALA A 40 -20.90 -16.29 -15.02
CA ALA A 40 -22.34 -16.34 -15.26
C ALA A 40 -23.18 -16.38 -13.97
N ASN A 41 -22.57 -16.67 -12.82
CA ASN A 41 -23.26 -16.74 -11.53
C ASN A 41 -23.22 -15.41 -10.75
N TYR A 42 -22.70 -14.33 -11.34
CA TYR A 42 -22.52 -13.06 -10.66
C TYR A 42 -23.09 -11.90 -11.47
N ASP A 43 -23.67 -10.93 -10.80
CA ASP A 43 -24.16 -9.68 -11.42
C ASP A 43 -23.03 -8.68 -11.65
N LEU A 44 -21.98 -8.73 -10.81
CA LEU A 44 -20.87 -7.81 -10.84
C LEU A 44 -19.54 -8.52 -10.57
N VAL A 45 -18.52 -8.15 -11.34
CA VAL A 45 -17.15 -8.63 -11.17
C VAL A 45 -16.21 -7.42 -10.99
N HIS A 46 -15.53 -7.39 -9.86
CA HIS A 46 -14.58 -6.34 -9.53
C HIS A 46 -13.15 -6.85 -9.59
N VAL A 47 -12.35 -6.31 -10.48
CA VAL A 47 -10.97 -6.76 -10.73
C VAL A 47 -9.97 -5.73 -10.21
N ARG A 48 -9.00 -6.18 -9.42
CA ARG A 48 -8.08 -5.33 -8.68
C ARG A 48 -6.60 -5.55 -9.01
N SER A 49 -6.28 -6.45 -9.95
CA SER A 49 -4.89 -6.69 -10.38
C SER A 49 -4.78 -7.15 -11.82
N ARG A 50 -3.65 -6.84 -12.47
CA ARG A 50 -3.48 -6.93 -13.94
C ARG A 50 -3.65 -8.32 -14.53
N LEU A 51 -3.03 -9.37 -13.95
CA LEU A 51 -3.13 -10.71 -14.50
C LEU A 51 -4.55 -11.29 -14.38
N PRO A 52 -5.20 -11.27 -13.21
CA PRO A 52 -6.62 -11.61 -13.12
C PRO A 52 -7.49 -10.77 -14.05
N ALA A 53 -7.21 -9.46 -14.19
CA ALA A 53 -7.96 -8.60 -15.11
C ALA A 53 -7.91 -9.08 -16.55
N TRP A 54 -6.78 -9.53 -17.05
CA TRP A 54 -6.67 -10.10 -18.40
C TRP A 54 -7.50 -11.36 -18.54
N LEU A 55 -7.43 -12.28 -17.60
CA LEU A 55 -8.18 -13.54 -17.68
C LEU A 55 -9.69 -13.31 -17.60
N ILE A 56 -10.12 -12.45 -16.69
CA ILE A 56 -11.52 -12.06 -16.53
C ILE A 56 -12.01 -11.33 -17.79
N TYR A 57 -11.28 -10.36 -18.31
CA TYR A 57 -11.66 -9.60 -19.48
C TYR A 57 -11.81 -10.49 -20.73
N LEU A 58 -10.88 -11.41 -20.94
CA LEU A 58 -10.97 -12.39 -22.05
C LEU A 58 -12.15 -13.35 -21.89
N ALA A 59 -12.46 -13.79 -20.68
CA ALA A 59 -13.63 -14.62 -20.39
C ALA A 59 -14.92 -13.82 -20.63
N TRP A 60 -14.99 -12.61 -20.08
CA TRP A 60 -16.12 -11.69 -20.17
C TRP A 60 -16.46 -11.32 -21.61
N GLN A 61 -15.45 -11.00 -22.44
CA GLN A 61 -15.66 -10.68 -23.87
C GLN A 61 -16.31 -11.83 -24.67
N LYS A 62 -16.07 -13.09 -24.26
CA LYS A 62 -16.61 -14.27 -24.91
C LYS A 62 -18.02 -14.70 -24.43
N MET A 63 -18.58 -13.95 -23.47
CA MET A 63 -19.95 -14.18 -22.98
C MET A 63 -20.96 -13.43 -23.89
N PRO A 64 -22.21 -13.93 -24.03
CA PRO A 64 -23.29 -13.15 -24.61
C PRO A 64 -23.51 -11.86 -23.83
N THR A 65 -23.78 -10.75 -24.50
CA THR A 65 -23.86 -9.42 -23.87
C THR A 65 -24.90 -9.37 -22.74
N GLN A 66 -26.03 -10.06 -22.92
CA GLN A 66 -27.14 -10.10 -21.95
C GLN A 66 -26.80 -10.92 -20.69
N ALA A 67 -25.82 -11.85 -20.79
CA ALA A 67 -25.39 -12.71 -19.68
C ALA A 67 -24.08 -12.25 -19.02
N ARG A 68 -23.56 -11.08 -19.40
CA ARG A 68 -22.32 -10.55 -18.83
C ARG A 68 -22.57 -9.88 -17.49
N PRO A 69 -21.81 -10.23 -16.44
CA PRO A 69 -21.78 -9.40 -15.24
C PRO A 69 -21.22 -8.01 -15.53
N ARG A 70 -21.57 -7.01 -14.73
CA ARG A 70 -20.93 -5.70 -14.80
C ARG A 70 -19.46 -5.83 -14.46
N LEU A 71 -18.57 -5.28 -15.31
CA LEU A 71 -17.14 -5.36 -15.10
C LEU A 71 -16.60 -4.03 -14.53
N ILE A 72 -16.08 -4.09 -13.33
CA ILE A 72 -15.41 -2.95 -12.65
C ILE A 72 -13.93 -3.27 -12.46
N THR A 73 -13.08 -2.28 -12.69
CA THR A 73 -11.64 -2.37 -12.40
C THR A 73 -11.23 -1.28 -11.43
N THR A 74 -10.22 -1.55 -10.58
CA THR A 74 -9.61 -0.51 -9.74
C THR A 74 -8.14 -0.35 -10.08
N VAL A 75 -7.74 0.86 -10.40
CA VAL A 75 -6.34 1.26 -10.58
C VAL A 75 -5.78 1.68 -9.23
N HIS A 76 -4.85 0.87 -8.68
CA HIS A 76 -4.28 1.05 -7.35
C HIS A 76 -2.98 1.86 -7.32
N GLY A 77 -2.55 2.37 -8.46
CA GLY A 77 -1.31 3.13 -8.56
C GLY A 77 -0.89 3.37 -10.00
N ARG A 78 0.19 4.09 -10.16
CA ARG A 78 0.79 4.42 -11.46
C ARG A 78 1.58 3.20 -11.96
N TYR A 79 0.93 2.36 -12.77
CA TYR A 79 1.59 1.23 -13.41
C TYR A 79 2.50 1.70 -14.55
N SER A 80 3.46 0.87 -14.95
CA SER A 80 4.17 1.11 -16.21
C SER A 80 3.17 1.16 -17.37
N VAL A 81 3.23 2.22 -18.19
CA VAL A 81 2.33 2.44 -19.31
C VAL A 81 2.67 1.47 -20.43
N ASN A 82 1.82 0.48 -20.64
CA ASN A 82 1.95 -0.52 -21.69
C ASN A 82 0.62 -1.27 -21.91
N ARG A 83 0.56 -2.09 -22.96
CA ARG A 83 -0.62 -2.88 -23.30
C ARG A 83 -1.07 -3.83 -22.18
N TYR A 84 -0.12 -4.38 -21.41
CA TYR A 84 -0.45 -5.27 -20.30
C TYR A 84 -1.16 -4.53 -19.16
N SER A 85 -0.71 -3.32 -18.83
CA SER A 85 -1.35 -2.50 -17.78
C SER A 85 -2.67 -1.88 -18.22
N ALA A 86 -2.85 -1.66 -19.52
CA ALA A 86 -4.08 -1.08 -20.10
C ALA A 86 -5.35 -1.90 -19.78
N VAL A 87 -5.24 -3.18 -19.44
CA VAL A 87 -6.39 -3.99 -19.04
C VAL A 87 -7.12 -3.42 -17.82
N MET A 88 -6.41 -2.71 -16.95
CA MET A 88 -7.00 -2.09 -15.76
C MET A 88 -7.93 -0.91 -16.08
N THR A 89 -7.95 -0.46 -17.34
CA THR A 89 -8.86 0.58 -17.84
C THR A 89 -10.01 0.00 -18.72
N LYS A 90 -10.12 -1.32 -18.80
CA LYS A 90 -11.13 -2.01 -19.65
C LYS A 90 -12.47 -2.26 -18.97
N GLY A 91 -12.60 -2.01 -17.66
CA GLY A 91 -13.87 -2.09 -16.94
C GLY A 91 -14.94 -1.15 -17.52
N GLU A 92 -16.24 -1.47 -17.37
CA GLU A 92 -17.35 -0.56 -17.68
C GLU A 92 -17.31 0.67 -16.75
N LYS A 93 -16.83 0.48 -15.52
CA LYS A 93 -16.37 1.54 -14.62
C LYS A 93 -14.93 1.26 -14.20
N VAL A 94 -14.14 2.33 -14.09
CA VAL A 94 -12.73 2.31 -13.69
C VAL A 94 -12.58 3.14 -12.44
N ILE A 95 -12.36 2.50 -11.31
CA ILE A 95 -12.15 3.19 -10.04
C ILE A 95 -10.70 3.68 -9.99
N ALA A 96 -10.53 4.99 -9.84
CA ALA A 96 -9.27 5.65 -9.46
C ALA A 96 -9.29 5.88 -7.95
N ILE A 97 -8.23 5.48 -7.23
CA ILE A 97 -8.18 5.56 -5.77
C ILE A 97 -7.77 6.94 -5.23
N SER A 98 -7.44 7.85 -6.11
CA SER A 98 -7.00 9.22 -5.82
C SER A 98 -7.11 10.08 -7.08
N GLU A 99 -7.09 11.38 -6.93
CA GLU A 99 -7.00 12.32 -8.05
C GLU A 99 -5.71 12.11 -8.84
N ASN A 100 -4.58 11.92 -8.14
CA ASN A 100 -3.31 11.57 -8.77
C ASN A 100 -3.40 10.31 -9.66
N VAL A 101 -4.17 9.30 -9.26
CA VAL A 101 -4.39 8.09 -10.08
C VAL A 101 -5.40 8.35 -11.20
N ARG A 102 -6.43 9.17 -10.97
CA ARG A 102 -7.38 9.60 -12.01
C ARG A 102 -6.63 10.32 -13.14
N ASP A 103 -5.81 11.30 -12.78
CA ASP A 103 -5.06 12.11 -13.73
C ASP A 103 -4.05 11.26 -14.51
N TYR A 104 -3.37 10.32 -13.83
CA TYR A 104 -2.55 9.31 -14.49
C TYR A 104 -3.34 8.49 -15.54
N ILE A 105 -4.60 8.10 -15.25
CA ILE A 105 -5.42 7.35 -16.23
C ILE A 105 -5.76 8.24 -17.40
N VAL A 106 -6.20 9.47 -17.18
CA VAL A 106 -6.58 10.43 -18.24
C VAL A 106 -5.40 10.72 -19.15
N GLU A 107 -4.22 10.97 -18.57
CA GLU A 107 -2.99 11.31 -19.27
C GLU A 107 -2.47 10.17 -20.15
N ASN A 108 -2.47 8.94 -19.62
CA ASN A 108 -1.81 7.82 -20.28
C ASN A 108 -2.75 6.86 -21.03
N TYR A 109 -4.06 7.01 -20.84
CA TYR A 109 -5.09 6.21 -21.50
C TYR A 109 -6.23 7.10 -22.02
N PRO A 110 -5.96 8.06 -22.93
CA PRO A 110 -6.92 9.06 -23.38
C PRO A 110 -8.16 8.46 -24.10
N GLN A 111 -8.06 7.19 -24.54
CA GLN A 111 -9.18 6.46 -25.11
C GLN A 111 -10.24 6.04 -24.07
N VAL A 112 -9.99 6.23 -22.78
CA VAL A 112 -10.96 5.92 -21.70
C VAL A 112 -11.88 7.11 -21.50
N PRO A 113 -13.18 7.01 -21.78
CA PRO A 113 -14.09 8.11 -21.55
C PRO A 113 -14.09 8.55 -20.06
N ALA A 114 -14.02 9.84 -19.80
CA ALA A 114 -14.02 10.38 -18.44
C ALA A 114 -15.22 9.89 -17.60
N ALA A 115 -16.40 9.74 -18.22
CA ALA A 115 -17.61 9.23 -17.57
C ALA A 115 -17.48 7.77 -17.06
N ARG A 116 -16.48 7.03 -17.50
CA ARG A 116 -16.17 5.69 -16.99
C ARG A 116 -15.25 5.71 -15.80
N ILE A 117 -14.49 6.78 -15.60
CA ILE A 117 -13.55 6.90 -14.48
C ILE A 117 -14.32 7.43 -13.27
N GLN A 118 -14.29 6.67 -12.18
CA GLN A 118 -14.92 7.03 -10.92
C GLN A 118 -13.83 7.22 -9.87
N LEU A 119 -13.73 8.43 -9.31
CA LEU A 119 -12.87 8.70 -8.17
C LEU A 119 -13.52 8.14 -6.90
N ILE A 120 -12.83 7.24 -6.23
CA ILE A 120 -13.23 6.71 -4.91
C ILE A 120 -11.96 6.62 -4.07
N HIS A 121 -11.80 7.56 -3.16
CA HIS A 121 -10.66 7.59 -2.25
C HIS A 121 -10.58 6.34 -1.37
N ARG A 122 -9.38 6.00 -0.94
CA ARG A 122 -9.18 4.98 0.08
C ARG A 122 -9.62 5.54 1.42
N GLY A 123 -10.19 4.65 2.24
CA GLY A 123 -10.56 4.96 3.61
C GLY A 123 -9.70 4.22 4.62
N VAL A 124 -9.88 4.60 5.88
CA VAL A 124 -9.45 3.87 7.07
C VAL A 124 -10.69 3.55 7.90
N ASP A 125 -10.70 2.39 8.52
CA ASP A 125 -11.72 2.05 9.50
C ASP A 125 -11.34 2.67 10.85
N PRO A 126 -12.12 3.66 11.36
CA PRO A 126 -11.80 4.33 12.61
C PRO A 126 -11.97 3.40 13.83
N THR A 127 -12.68 2.29 13.70
CA THR A 127 -12.79 1.28 14.77
C THR A 127 -11.56 0.39 14.83
N ALA A 128 -10.94 0.12 13.68
CA ALA A 128 -9.67 -0.60 13.59
C ALA A 128 -8.47 0.28 13.99
N PHE A 129 -8.55 1.61 13.73
CA PHE A 129 -7.51 2.59 14.06
C PHE A 129 -8.09 3.75 14.89
N PRO A 130 -8.58 3.48 16.12
CA PRO A 130 -9.23 4.51 16.94
C PRO A 130 -8.22 5.53 17.45
N ARG A 131 -8.64 6.79 17.53
CA ARG A 131 -7.80 7.86 18.08
C ARG A 131 -7.43 7.58 19.53
N GLY A 132 -6.14 7.74 19.86
CA GLY A 132 -5.64 7.51 21.22
C GLY A 132 -5.52 6.03 21.59
N TYR A 133 -5.52 5.14 20.59
CA TYR A 133 -5.34 3.71 20.80
C TYR A 133 -4.13 3.40 21.67
N GLN A 134 -4.32 2.52 22.64
CA GLN A 134 -3.28 1.96 23.50
C GLN A 134 -3.22 0.44 23.27
N PRO A 135 -2.03 -0.13 23.01
CA PRO A 135 -1.86 -1.58 22.96
C PRO A 135 -2.10 -2.22 24.33
N THR A 136 -2.33 -3.52 24.32
CA THR A 136 -2.48 -4.28 25.58
C THR A 136 -1.18 -4.30 26.38
N THR A 137 -1.28 -4.53 27.68
CA THR A 137 -0.13 -4.62 28.59
C THR A 137 0.82 -5.74 28.16
N GLU A 138 0.28 -6.86 27.70
CA GLU A 138 1.01 -8.02 27.20
C GLU A 138 1.86 -7.62 25.99
N TRP A 139 1.23 -6.99 24.98
CA TRP A 139 1.94 -6.51 23.79
C TRP A 139 3.06 -5.50 24.15
N LEU A 140 2.77 -4.57 25.06
CA LEU A 140 3.78 -3.59 25.52
C LEU A 140 4.95 -4.25 26.24
N THR A 141 4.68 -5.30 26.99
CA THR A 141 5.73 -6.07 27.69
C THR A 141 6.62 -6.80 26.70
N GLU A 142 6.03 -7.51 25.74
CA GLU A 142 6.77 -8.21 24.67
C GLU A 142 7.56 -7.21 23.81
N TRP A 143 6.96 -6.08 23.45
CA TRP A 143 7.62 -5.02 22.70
C TRP A 143 8.87 -4.50 23.41
N ARG A 144 8.77 -4.20 24.70
CA ARG A 144 9.90 -3.71 25.50
C ARG A 144 11.00 -4.75 25.68
N GLN A 145 10.64 -6.03 25.80
CA GLN A 145 11.61 -7.14 25.87
C GLN A 145 12.34 -7.31 24.54
N GLN A 146 11.60 -7.27 23.43
CA GLN A 146 12.15 -7.46 22.10
C GLN A 146 13.00 -6.27 21.63
N TYR A 147 12.62 -5.06 22.03
CA TYR A 147 13.26 -3.80 21.60
C TYR A 147 13.62 -2.89 22.77
N PRO A 148 14.49 -3.33 23.69
CA PRO A 148 14.84 -2.53 24.88
C PRO A 148 15.47 -1.18 24.53
N GLN A 149 16.14 -1.07 23.36
CA GLN A 149 16.75 0.18 22.85
C GLN A 149 15.73 1.26 22.49
N LEU A 150 14.45 0.92 22.38
CA LEU A 150 13.37 1.86 22.02
C LEU A 150 12.65 2.46 23.23
N ILE A 151 12.92 1.93 24.43
CA ILE A 151 12.26 2.39 25.67
C ILE A 151 12.62 3.86 25.94
N GLY A 152 11.59 4.69 26.14
CA GLY A 152 11.77 6.13 26.43
C GLY A 152 12.23 6.97 25.24
N ARG A 153 12.29 6.41 24.02
CA ARG A 153 12.70 7.15 22.83
C ARG A 153 11.51 7.81 22.12
N LYS A 154 11.80 8.91 21.43
CA LYS A 154 10.90 9.54 20.45
C LYS A 154 11.02 8.78 19.14
N LEU A 155 10.06 7.88 18.87
CA LEU A 155 10.11 7.00 17.71
C LEU A 155 9.61 7.74 16.47
N LEU A 156 10.46 7.84 15.46
CA LEU A 156 10.15 8.33 14.12
C LEU A 156 10.03 7.12 13.18
N ALA A 157 8.93 6.95 12.48
CA ALA A 157 8.69 5.73 11.72
C ALA A 157 8.48 5.98 10.22
N LEU A 158 9.11 5.15 9.38
CA LEU A 158 8.87 5.06 7.95
C LEU A 158 8.25 3.71 7.62
N PRO A 159 6.90 3.59 7.58
CA PRO A 159 6.23 2.37 7.15
C PRO A 159 6.21 2.26 5.63
N GLY A 160 6.58 1.09 5.12
CA GLY A 160 6.54 0.80 3.69
C GLY A 160 7.46 -0.36 3.31
N ARG A 161 7.11 -1.09 2.26
CA ARG A 161 7.97 -2.15 1.73
C ARG A 161 9.34 -1.58 1.40
N ILE A 162 10.39 -2.33 1.68
CA ILE A 162 11.75 -1.94 1.29
C ILE A 162 11.80 -1.85 -0.24
N SER A 163 11.96 -0.63 -0.74
CA SER A 163 12.10 -0.33 -2.17
C SER A 163 12.72 1.06 -2.36
N ARG A 164 13.44 1.27 -3.48
CA ARG A 164 14.19 2.50 -3.72
C ARG A 164 13.33 3.77 -3.69
N TRP A 165 12.07 3.67 -4.12
CA TRP A 165 11.19 4.82 -4.23
C TRP A 165 10.40 5.17 -2.94
N LYS A 166 10.52 4.34 -1.88
CA LYS A 166 9.81 4.59 -0.60
C LYS A 166 10.54 5.53 0.35
N GLY A 167 11.65 6.16 -0.10
CA GLY A 167 12.32 7.23 0.64
C GLY A 167 13.15 6.78 1.82
N HIS A 168 13.58 5.51 1.87
CA HIS A 168 14.40 4.99 2.97
C HIS A 168 15.72 5.76 3.13
N GLU A 169 16.40 6.12 2.02
CA GLU A 169 17.65 6.89 2.05
C GLU A 169 17.42 8.30 2.60
N SER A 170 16.30 8.95 2.23
CA SER A 170 15.91 10.26 2.79
C SER A 170 15.62 10.17 4.28
N PHE A 171 14.97 9.08 4.71
CA PHE A 171 14.71 8.83 6.12
C PHE A 171 16.01 8.62 6.93
N LEU A 172 16.98 7.87 6.40
CA LEU A 172 18.28 7.70 7.06
C LEU A 172 19.02 9.04 7.20
N ARG A 173 19.00 9.88 6.15
CA ARG A 173 19.57 11.25 6.24
C ARG A 173 18.84 12.11 7.27
N LEU A 174 17.53 11.99 7.39
CA LEU A 174 16.76 12.67 8.45
C LEU A 174 17.23 12.24 9.83
N ILE A 175 17.41 10.94 10.08
CA ILE A 175 17.90 10.43 11.38
C ILE A 175 19.33 10.88 11.63
N ASP A 176 20.18 10.90 10.61
CA ASP A 176 21.55 11.44 10.72
C ASP A 176 21.54 12.92 11.15
N GLY A 177 20.70 13.74 10.54
CA GLY A 177 20.53 15.16 10.94
C GLY A 177 20.02 15.35 12.37
N LEU A 178 19.37 14.34 12.94
CA LEU A 178 18.83 14.36 14.30
C LEU A 178 19.66 13.57 15.32
N LYS A 179 20.81 13.03 14.91
CA LYS A 179 21.61 12.12 15.76
C LYS A 179 22.12 12.72 17.05
N GLN A 180 22.19 14.05 17.16
CA GLN A 180 22.56 14.75 18.38
C GLN A 180 21.47 14.70 19.47
N ASP A 181 20.19 14.54 19.10
CA ASP A 181 19.11 14.27 20.07
C ASP A 181 19.12 12.78 20.43
N ALA A 182 19.69 12.49 21.59
CA ALA A 182 19.77 11.11 22.09
C ALA A 182 18.41 10.43 22.27
N GLN A 183 17.32 11.19 22.35
CA GLN A 183 15.96 10.64 22.49
C GLN A 183 15.37 10.16 21.17
N VAL A 184 15.85 10.63 20.03
CA VAL A 184 15.32 10.25 18.71
C VAL A 184 15.80 8.87 18.29
N HIS A 185 14.88 8.05 17.78
CA HIS A 185 15.18 6.75 17.19
C HIS A 185 14.30 6.48 15.97
N GLY A 186 14.91 6.06 14.87
CA GLY A 186 14.23 5.75 13.60
C GLY A 186 13.73 4.31 13.54
N LEU A 187 12.51 4.12 13.07
CA LEU A 187 11.93 2.80 12.77
C LEU A 187 11.66 2.65 11.28
N VAL A 188 12.30 1.67 10.65
CA VAL A 188 11.98 1.26 9.28
C VAL A 188 11.07 0.03 9.36
N ILE A 189 9.81 0.17 8.90
CA ILE A 189 8.78 -0.85 9.07
C ILE A 189 8.35 -1.36 7.70
N GLY A 190 8.78 -2.57 7.34
CA GLY A 190 8.38 -3.21 6.10
C GLY A 190 9.33 -4.32 5.66
N GLY A 191 8.79 -5.28 4.95
CA GLY A 191 9.56 -6.41 4.41
C GLY A 191 10.31 -6.07 3.13
N ALA A 192 11.38 -6.82 2.88
CA ALA A 192 12.13 -6.82 1.61
C ALA A 192 11.83 -8.12 0.85
N GLU A 193 11.23 -8.03 -0.34
CA GLU A 193 11.10 -9.17 -1.25
C GLU A 193 12.50 -9.66 -1.70
N LYS A 194 12.58 -10.89 -2.24
CA LYS A 194 13.87 -11.48 -2.68
C LYS A 194 14.69 -10.54 -3.56
N LYS A 195 14.05 -9.84 -4.50
CA LYS A 195 14.70 -8.87 -5.41
C LYS A 195 15.17 -7.59 -4.71
N GLN A 196 14.70 -7.30 -3.50
CA GLN A 196 15.06 -6.10 -2.73
C GLN A 196 16.09 -6.36 -1.63
N GLN A 197 16.54 -7.59 -1.43
CA GLN A 197 17.52 -7.94 -0.40
C GLN A 197 18.86 -7.20 -0.58
N ARG A 198 19.27 -6.97 -1.85
CA ARG A 198 20.47 -6.17 -2.13
C ARG A 198 20.30 -4.72 -1.66
N PHE A 199 19.14 -4.13 -1.90
CA PHE A 199 18.86 -2.77 -1.46
C PHE A 199 18.77 -2.68 0.07
N LEU A 200 18.19 -3.66 0.72
CA LEU A 200 18.17 -3.71 2.19
C LEU A 200 19.60 -3.73 2.78
N ARG A 201 20.52 -4.53 2.22
CA ARG A 201 21.93 -4.51 2.64
C ARG A 201 22.58 -3.14 2.43
N GLN A 202 22.31 -2.48 1.30
CA GLN A 202 22.79 -1.11 1.07
C GLN A 202 22.28 -0.11 2.11
N LEU A 203 21.06 -0.27 2.62
CA LEU A 203 20.55 0.59 3.71
C LEU A 203 21.30 0.34 5.02
N PHE A 204 21.65 -0.90 5.36
CA PHE A 204 22.50 -1.18 6.53
C PHE A 204 23.90 -0.58 6.38
N GLU A 205 24.52 -0.74 5.21
CA GLU A 205 25.81 -0.12 4.90
C GLU A 205 25.74 1.42 5.01
N HIS A 206 24.64 2.02 4.53
CA HIS A 206 24.42 3.46 4.64
C HIS A 206 24.26 3.90 6.10
N CYS A 207 23.54 3.14 6.96
CA CYS A 207 23.51 3.42 8.40
C CYS A 207 24.90 3.41 9.02
N ALA A 208 25.75 2.45 8.62
CA ALA A 208 27.13 2.37 9.11
C ALA A 208 27.99 3.56 8.66
N GLN A 209 27.87 3.98 7.40
CA GLN A 209 28.56 5.14 6.85
C GLN A 209 28.17 6.46 7.55
N LEU A 210 26.90 6.60 7.94
CA LEU A 210 26.37 7.75 8.67
C LEU A 210 26.64 7.67 10.18
N GLY A 211 27.10 6.54 10.70
CA GLY A 211 27.29 6.31 12.13
C GLY A 211 25.98 6.34 12.95
N ILE A 212 24.89 5.83 12.37
CA ILE A 212 23.54 5.82 12.99
C ILE A 212 22.98 4.41 13.21
N GLN A 213 23.83 3.38 13.24
CA GLN A 213 23.40 1.99 13.41
C GLN A 213 22.58 1.80 14.68
N ASP A 214 22.99 2.47 15.76
CA ASP A 214 22.32 2.43 17.07
C ASP A 214 21.12 3.37 17.17
N ARG A 215 20.79 4.07 16.08
CA ARG A 215 19.69 5.04 16.00
C ARG A 215 18.56 4.61 15.06
N VAL A 216 18.72 3.47 14.38
CA VAL A 216 17.72 2.96 13.44
C VAL A 216 17.47 1.48 13.69
N THR A 217 16.21 1.11 13.86
CA THR A 217 15.79 -0.29 13.95
C THR A 217 14.94 -0.66 12.73
N PHE A 218 15.32 -1.73 12.04
CA PHE A 218 14.56 -2.32 10.95
C PHE A 218 13.66 -3.43 11.53
N LEU A 219 12.35 -3.19 11.57
CA LEU A 219 11.38 -4.12 12.19
C LEU A 219 10.94 -5.25 11.26
N GLY A 220 11.29 -5.18 9.96
CA GLY A 220 10.78 -6.13 8.98
C GLY A 220 9.28 -5.95 8.72
N GLN A 221 8.65 -7.01 8.19
CA GLN A 221 7.21 -7.00 7.95
C GLN A 221 6.46 -7.22 9.28
N ARG A 222 5.51 -6.32 9.56
CA ARG A 222 4.66 -6.37 10.77
C ARG A 222 3.20 -6.58 10.37
N GLN A 223 2.44 -7.27 11.21
CA GLN A 223 0.98 -7.39 11.09
C GLN A 223 0.25 -6.52 12.11
N ASP A 224 0.91 -6.18 13.20
CA ASP A 224 0.47 -5.32 14.30
C ASP A 224 0.83 -3.84 14.08
N MET A 225 0.56 -3.35 12.86
CA MET A 225 0.91 -1.97 12.47
C MET A 225 0.24 -0.91 13.33
N ARG A 226 -0.99 -1.15 13.79
CA ARG A 226 -1.72 -0.25 14.67
C ARG A 226 -0.97 -0.07 16.00
N GLU A 227 -0.57 -1.17 16.62
CA GLU A 227 0.17 -1.21 17.87
C GLU A 227 1.52 -0.48 17.71
N VAL A 228 2.29 -0.82 16.67
CA VAL A 228 3.60 -0.20 16.41
C VAL A 228 3.44 1.30 16.14
N MET A 229 2.52 1.72 15.27
CA MET A 229 2.29 3.14 14.98
C MET A 229 1.81 3.91 16.22
N SER A 230 1.07 3.26 17.13
CA SER A 230 0.63 3.90 18.38
C SER A 230 1.80 4.30 19.28
N GLN A 231 2.94 3.62 19.20
CA GLN A 231 4.17 3.94 19.95
C GLN A 231 5.00 5.05 19.30
N CYS A 232 4.70 5.41 18.06
CA CYS A 232 5.48 6.40 17.32
C CYS A 232 5.03 7.84 17.62
N SER A 233 5.98 8.76 17.58
CA SER A 233 5.75 10.21 17.69
C SER A 233 5.33 10.82 16.34
N ILE A 234 6.01 10.40 15.27
CA ILE A 234 5.77 10.90 13.90
C ILE A 234 5.89 9.74 12.91
N ILE A 235 4.98 9.70 11.96
CA ILE A 235 4.98 8.73 10.86
C ILE A 235 5.32 9.47 9.55
N TYR A 236 6.26 8.91 8.78
CA TYR A 236 6.77 9.54 7.56
C TYR A 236 6.32 8.80 6.30
N ASN A 237 6.05 9.56 5.24
CA ASN A 237 5.99 9.07 3.87
C ASN A 237 6.89 9.94 2.98
N LEU A 238 8.07 9.42 2.68
CA LEU A 238 9.09 10.12 1.93
C LEU A 238 9.27 9.51 0.52
N SER A 239 8.18 9.04 -0.07
CA SER A 239 8.18 8.43 -1.40
C SER A 239 8.73 9.38 -2.45
N THR A 240 9.79 8.95 -3.17
CA THR A 240 10.46 9.75 -4.23
C THR A 240 9.76 9.64 -5.59
N GLN A 241 8.68 8.89 -5.67
CA GLN A 241 7.76 8.84 -6.79
C GLN A 241 6.35 9.17 -6.29
N PRO A 242 5.43 9.65 -7.16
CA PRO A 242 4.09 10.00 -6.71
C PRO A 242 3.42 8.85 -5.97
N GLU A 243 3.18 9.04 -4.67
CA GLU A 243 2.45 8.05 -3.88
C GLU A 243 1.03 7.91 -4.44
N PRO A 244 0.53 6.70 -4.69
CA PRO A 244 -0.82 6.54 -5.22
C PRO A 244 -1.92 7.11 -4.33
N PHE A 245 -1.79 7.00 -3.00
CA PHE A 245 -2.72 7.56 -2.03
C PHE A 245 -2.09 7.83 -0.64
N GLY A 246 -1.24 6.92 -0.15
CA GLY A 246 -0.62 7.05 1.18
C GLY A 246 -1.50 6.54 2.32
N ARG A 247 -2.06 5.33 2.18
CA ARG A 247 -2.97 4.72 3.16
C ARG A 247 -2.44 4.69 4.59
N THR A 248 -1.14 4.45 4.78
CA THR A 248 -0.51 4.46 6.10
C THR A 248 -0.56 5.83 6.79
N MET A 249 -0.66 6.92 6.01
CA MET A 249 -0.79 8.27 6.57
C MET A 249 -2.17 8.48 7.19
N ILE A 250 -3.24 8.08 6.50
CA ILE A 250 -4.60 8.19 7.08
C ILE A 250 -4.82 7.23 8.25
N GLU A 251 -4.18 6.05 8.24
CA GLU A 251 -4.16 5.13 9.39
C GLU A 251 -3.49 5.78 10.61
N ALA A 252 -2.34 6.44 10.39
CA ALA A 252 -1.63 7.18 11.45
C ALA A 252 -2.44 8.39 11.96
N LEU A 253 -3.03 9.17 11.07
CA LEU A 253 -3.89 10.32 11.44
C LEU A 253 -5.13 9.87 12.22
N SER A 254 -5.74 8.75 11.84
CA SER A 254 -6.86 8.15 12.57
C SER A 254 -6.48 7.78 14.01
N LEU A 255 -5.26 7.25 14.23
CA LEU A 255 -4.70 7.00 15.57
C LEU A 255 -4.38 8.29 16.34
N GLY A 256 -4.49 9.47 15.72
CA GLY A 256 -4.10 10.75 16.30
C GLY A 256 -2.59 11.01 16.27
N LYS A 257 -1.84 10.32 15.40
CA LYS A 257 -0.40 10.52 15.25
C LYS A 257 -0.10 11.64 14.27
N ARG A 258 0.98 12.36 14.50
CA ARG A 258 1.52 13.33 13.55
C ARG A 258 2.11 12.60 12.35
N VAL A 259 1.92 13.17 11.17
CA VAL A 259 2.50 12.65 9.93
C VAL A 259 3.36 13.70 9.26
N VAL A 260 4.38 13.26 8.54
CA VAL A 260 5.16 14.11 7.63
C VAL A 260 5.27 13.37 6.30
N ALA A 261 4.85 14.01 5.24
CA ALA A 261 4.88 13.44 3.90
C ALA A 261 5.38 14.47 2.88
N TRP A 262 6.02 13.99 1.82
CA TRP A 262 6.25 14.83 0.66
C TRP A 262 4.90 15.26 0.06
N ASP A 263 4.80 16.55 -0.29
CA ASP A 263 3.69 17.10 -1.07
C ASP A 263 3.80 16.61 -2.52
N TYR A 264 3.55 15.29 -2.73
CA TYR A 264 3.81 14.63 -4.00
C TYR A 264 2.88 13.44 -4.28
N GLY A 265 1.99 13.62 -5.22
CA GLY A 265 1.00 12.62 -5.61
C GLY A 265 -0.16 12.52 -4.62
N GLY A 266 -0.63 11.31 -4.31
CA GLY A 266 -1.82 11.11 -3.46
C GLY A 266 -1.65 11.47 -1.98
N THR A 267 -0.45 11.85 -1.53
CA THR A 267 -0.26 12.41 -0.19
C THR A 267 -0.86 13.81 -0.07
N GLN A 268 -0.90 14.59 -1.17
CA GLN A 268 -1.61 15.87 -1.23
C GLN A 268 -3.07 15.72 -0.83
N GLU A 269 -3.71 14.66 -1.29
CA GLU A 269 -5.11 14.35 -1.01
C GLU A 269 -5.30 13.75 0.40
N SER A 270 -4.51 12.71 0.71
CA SER A 270 -4.68 11.94 1.95
C SER A 270 -4.20 12.65 3.22
N VAL A 271 -3.27 13.60 3.10
CA VAL A 271 -2.74 14.38 4.23
C VAL A 271 -3.20 15.83 4.15
N GLY A 272 -3.21 16.43 2.96
CA GLY A 272 -3.47 17.85 2.77
C GLY A 272 -4.81 18.32 3.30
N GLU A 273 -5.87 17.53 3.15
CA GLU A 273 -7.20 17.87 3.67
C GLU A 273 -7.30 17.78 5.21
N MET A 274 -6.57 16.83 5.82
CA MET A 274 -6.72 16.53 7.24
C MET A 274 -5.62 17.14 8.11
N PHE A 275 -4.40 17.28 7.57
CA PHE A 275 -3.22 17.73 8.30
C PHE A 275 -2.23 18.45 7.36
N PRO A 276 -2.60 19.62 6.76
CA PRO A 276 -1.79 20.31 5.75
C PRO A 276 -0.39 20.67 6.23
N GLN A 277 -0.21 20.98 7.53
CA GLN A 277 1.09 21.25 8.14
C GLN A 277 2.04 20.03 8.15
N GLY A 278 1.55 18.84 7.84
CA GLY A 278 2.36 17.63 7.67
C GLY A 278 2.91 17.45 6.26
N LEU A 279 2.52 18.30 5.30
CA LEU A 279 3.08 18.27 3.96
C LEU A 279 4.34 19.12 3.88
N VAL A 280 5.35 18.57 3.22
CA VAL A 280 6.63 19.24 2.98
C VAL A 280 6.93 19.19 1.48
N ALA A 281 7.42 20.31 0.95
CA ALA A 281 7.78 20.39 -0.46
C ALA A 281 8.74 19.25 -0.85
N HIS A 282 8.42 18.56 -1.93
CA HIS A 282 9.31 17.55 -2.50
C HIS A 282 10.49 18.24 -3.17
N ALA A 283 11.71 17.95 -2.72
CA ALA A 283 12.95 18.51 -3.26
C ALA A 283 13.35 17.84 -4.59
#